data_79ad186b0c27b927d1d71babf9d85659
#
_entry.id   79ad186b0c27b927d1d71babf9d85659
#
_cell.length_a   1.000
_cell.length_b   1.000
_cell.length_c   1.000
_cell.angle_alpha   90.00
_cell.angle_beta   90.00
_cell.angle_gamma   90.00
#
_symmetry.space_group_name_H-M   'P 1'
#
loop_
_entity.id
_entity.type
_entity.pdbx_description
1 polymer ?
#
loop_
_entity_poly.entity_id
_entity_poly.type
_entity_poly.pdbx_seq_one_letter_code
_entity_poly.pdbx_strand_id
1 'polypeptide(L)' 'MTPQEAKSIARHLGLTLRQVRSGAYRVNFRDGNETTAYYADNLEDAVKTAVAMARKRAFSSDYRADRTRGAATLVA' A
#
# COMPACT_ATOMS: atom_id res chain seq x y z
N MET A 1 -9.25 -15.52 -7.98
CA MET A 1 -9.34 -14.05 -7.97
C MET A 1 -9.09 -13.51 -9.36
N THR A 2 -9.88 -12.57 -9.79
CA THR A 2 -9.71 -11.95 -11.11
C THR A 2 -8.92 -10.66 -10.99
N PRO A 3 -8.29 -10.22 -12.09
CA PRO A 3 -7.57 -8.95 -12.07
C PRO A 3 -8.46 -7.77 -11.66
N GLN A 4 -9.72 -7.82 -12.07
CA GLN A 4 -10.65 -6.76 -11.70
C GLN A 4 -10.92 -6.72 -10.21
N GLU A 5 -11.05 -7.88 -9.60
CA GLU A 5 -11.23 -7.96 -8.16
C GLU A 5 -10.01 -7.42 -7.44
N ALA A 6 -8.83 -7.80 -7.90
CA ALA A 6 -7.59 -7.34 -7.29
C ALA A 6 -7.46 -5.82 -7.40
N LYS A 7 -7.79 -5.27 -8.58
CA LYS A 7 -7.75 -3.83 -8.78
C LYS A 7 -8.74 -3.11 -7.87
N SER A 8 -9.91 -3.70 -7.71
CA SER A 8 -10.94 -3.13 -6.87
C SER A 8 -10.49 -3.08 -5.42
N ILE A 9 -9.90 -4.17 -4.95
CA ILE A 9 -9.37 -4.23 -3.58
C ILE A 9 -8.28 -3.19 -3.38
N ALA A 10 -7.36 -3.10 -4.33
CA ALA A 10 -6.28 -2.12 -4.22
C ALA A 10 -6.83 -0.70 -4.17
N ARG A 11 -7.79 -0.41 -5.06
CA ARG A 11 -8.40 0.91 -5.08
C ARG A 11 -9.07 1.25 -3.76
N HIS A 12 -9.73 0.28 -3.17
CA HIS A 12 -10.39 0.46 -1.90
C HIS A 12 -9.41 0.80 -0.79
N LEU A 13 -8.20 0.29 -0.91
CA LEU A 13 -7.14 0.53 0.06
C LEU A 13 -6.33 1.80 -0.24
N GLY A 14 -6.68 2.52 -1.30
CA GLY A 14 -5.96 3.72 -1.68
C GLY A 14 -4.73 3.45 -2.50
N LEU A 15 -4.68 2.28 -3.14
CA LEU A 15 -3.56 1.92 -4.00
C LEU A 15 -4.04 1.69 -5.42
N THR A 16 -3.08 1.49 -6.32
CA THR A 16 -3.36 1.10 -7.69
C THR A 16 -2.65 -0.21 -7.97
N LEU A 17 -3.26 -1.01 -8.83
CA LEU A 17 -2.69 -2.30 -9.21
C LEU A 17 -2.87 -2.46 -10.70
N ARG A 18 -1.82 -2.82 -11.39
CA ARG A 18 -1.90 -3.07 -12.83
C ARG A 18 -0.85 -4.08 -13.25
N GLN A 19 -1.14 -4.77 -14.34
CA GLN A 19 -0.19 -5.72 -14.89
C GLN A 19 0.78 -4.97 -15.79
N VAL A 20 2.06 -5.25 -15.64
CA VAL A 20 3.08 -4.62 -16.47
C VAL A 20 3.47 -5.58 -17.58
N ARG A 21 4.29 -5.10 -18.51
CA ARG A 21 4.63 -5.83 -19.71
C ARG A 21 5.25 -7.19 -19.45
N SER A 22 6.00 -7.34 -18.38
CA SER A 22 6.65 -8.61 -18.06
C SER A 22 5.68 -9.65 -17.51
N GLY A 23 4.43 -9.27 -17.26
CA GLY A 23 3.45 -10.15 -16.66
C GLY A 23 3.31 -9.98 -15.17
N ALA A 24 4.23 -9.28 -14.55
CA ALA A 24 4.13 -9.01 -13.12
C ALA A 24 3.06 -7.96 -12.86
N TYR A 25 2.68 -7.83 -11.61
CA TYR A 25 1.67 -6.84 -11.21
C TYR A 25 2.34 -5.76 -10.39
N ARG A 26 2.12 -4.52 -10.80
CA ARG A 26 2.69 -3.37 -10.12
C ARG A 26 1.67 -2.82 -9.13
N VAL A 27 2.06 -2.75 -7.88
CA VAL A 27 1.21 -2.21 -6.82
C VAL A 27 1.87 -0.95 -6.29
N ASN A 28 1.11 0.11 -6.17
CA ASN A 28 1.66 1.36 -5.66
C ASN A 28 0.56 2.19 -5.01
N PHE A 29 0.94 3.13 -4.19
CA PHE A 29 0.00 4.12 -3.67
C PHE A 29 -0.46 5.01 -4.81
N ARG A 30 -1.67 5.54 -4.70
CA ARG A 30 -2.22 6.39 -5.75
C ARG A 30 -1.37 7.63 -5.98
N ASP A 31 -0.79 8.14 -4.92
CA ASP A 31 0.10 9.30 -4.99
C ASP A 31 1.56 8.91 -4.92
N GLY A 32 1.86 7.63 -5.08
CA GLY A 32 3.22 7.14 -5.00
C GLY A 32 3.98 7.30 -6.30
N ASN A 33 5.30 7.20 -6.21
CA ASN A 33 6.16 7.24 -7.37
C ASN A 33 6.86 5.90 -7.53
N GLU A 34 7.84 5.85 -8.41
CA GLU A 34 8.50 4.58 -8.72
C GLU A 34 9.23 3.99 -7.50
N THR A 35 9.67 4.82 -6.59
CA THR A 35 10.39 4.32 -5.42
C THR A 35 9.48 3.60 -4.43
N THR A 36 8.19 3.85 -4.49
CA THR A 36 7.23 3.16 -3.63
C THR A 36 6.52 2.03 -4.34
N ALA A 37 6.78 1.83 -5.62
CA ALA A 37 6.15 0.76 -6.38
C ALA A 37 6.68 -0.60 -5.94
N TYR A 38 5.80 -1.57 -5.92
CA TYR A 38 6.15 -2.94 -5.59
C TYR A 38 5.65 -3.86 -6.69
N TYR A 39 6.44 -4.85 -7.02
CA TYR A 39 6.10 -5.77 -8.10
C TYR A 39 5.86 -7.17 -7.54
N ALA A 40 4.77 -7.79 -7.95
CA ALA A 40 4.41 -9.12 -7.51
C ALA A 40 4.24 -10.03 -8.71
N ASP A 41 4.51 -11.33 -8.50
CA ASP A 41 4.46 -12.29 -9.60
C ASP A 41 3.05 -12.73 -9.95
N ASN A 42 2.14 -12.68 -9.00
CA ASN A 42 0.77 -13.12 -9.24
C ASN A 42 -0.21 -12.20 -8.51
N LEU A 43 -1.50 -12.40 -8.81
CA LEU A 43 -2.54 -11.54 -8.25
C LEU A 43 -2.66 -11.67 -6.74
N GLU A 44 -2.53 -12.87 -6.23
CA GLU A 44 -2.66 -13.08 -4.79
C GLU A 44 -1.56 -12.35 -4.03
N ASP A 45 -0.33 -12.45 -4.51
CA ASP A 45 0.77 -11.75 -3.91
C ASP A 45 0.60 -10.24 -4.04
N ALA A 46 0.08 -9.80 -5.19
CA ALA A 46 -0.16 -8.38 -5.42
C ALA A 46 -1.16 -7.83 -4.40
N VAL A 47 -2.24 -8.57 -4.16
CA VAL A 47 -3.26 -8.15 -3.20
C VAL A 47 -2.69 -8.17 -1.78
N LYS A 48 -1.94 -9.21 -1.43
CA LYS A 48 -1.29 -9.26 -0.13
C LYS A 48 -0.36 -8.09 0.07
N THR A 49 0.38 -7.76 -0.99
CA THR A 49 1.28 -6.62 -0.96
C THR A 49 0.51 -5.32 -0.77
N ALA A 50 -0.60 -5.17 -1.49
CA ALA A 50 -1.42 -3.98 -1.36
C ALA A 50 -1.93 -3.82 0.07
N VAL A 51 -2.41 -4.90 0.67
CA VAL A 51 -2.89 -4.87 2.04
C VAL A 51 -1.76 -4.49 2.99
N ALA A 52 -0.59 -5.10 2.82
CA ALA A 52 0.56 -4.81 3.66
C ALA A 52 0.99 -3.37 3.54
N MET A 53 1.02 -2.83 2.31
CA MET A 53 1.38 -1.45 2.08
C MET A 53 0.39 -0.50 2.72
N ALA A 54 -0.90 -0.79 2.57
CA ALA A 54 -1.95 0.03 3.16
C ALA A 54 -1.84 0.05 4.68
N ARG A 55 -1.62 -1.10 5.27
CA ARG A 55 -1.46 -1.22 6.72
C ARG A 55 -0.24 -0.45 7.21
N LYS A 56 0.85 -0.61 6.51
CA LYS A 56 2.08 0.03 6.88
C LYS A 56 1.96 1.53 6.82
N ARG A 57 1.29 2.02 5.78
CA ARG A 57 1.08 3.45 5.63
C ARG A 57 0.18 3.99 6.73
N ALA A 58 -0.90 3.29 7.02
CA ALA A 58 -1.82 3.70 8.07
C ALA A 58 -1.12 3.68 9.41
N PHE A 59 -0.36 2.64 9.69
CA PHE A 59 0.39 2.54 10.92
C PHE A 59 1.42 3.64 11.04
N SER A 60 2.11 3.92 9.96
CA SER A 60 3.11 4.98 9.95
C SER A 60 2.48 6.35 10.20
N SER A 61 1.31 6.58 9.63
CA SER A 61 0.59 7.83 9.84
C SER A 61 0.18 7.96 11.30
N ASP A 62 -0.34 6.90 11.87
CA ASP A 62 -0.73 6.88 13.26
C ASP A 62 0.47 7.09 14.17
N TYR A 63 1.54 6.41 13.86
CA TYR A 63 2.76 6.54 14.61
C TYR A 63 3.28 7.96 14.57
N ARG A 64 3.18 8.57 13.40
CA ARG A 64 3.64 9.93 13.23
C ARG A 64 2.80 10.90 14.04
N ALA A 65 1.51 10.68 14.05
CA ALA A 65 0.59 11.50 14.81
C ALA A 65 0.89 11.35 16.30
N ASP A 66 1.10 10.14 16.74
CA ASP A 66 1.44 9.87 18.12
C ASP A 66 2.73 10.54 18.51
N ARG A 67 3.71 10.50 17.62
CA ARG A 67 4.97 11.11 17.89
C ARG A 67 4.84 12.62 18.03
N THR A 68 4.02 13.19 17.17
CA THR A 68 3.79 14.63 17.23
C THR A 68 3.15 15.02 18.53
N ARG A 69 2.16 14.26 18.93
CA ARG A 69 1.50 14.45 20.20
C ARG A 69 2.42 14.06 21.33
N GLY A 70 3.16 12.99 21.09
CA GLY A 70 4.06 12.45 22.04
C GLY A 70 5.18 13.35 22.37
N ALA A 71 5.60 14.13 21.42
CA ALA A 71 6.60 15.12 21.73
C ALA A 71 6.07 16.03 22.79
N ALA A 72 4.78 16.15 22.83
CA ALA A 72 4.15 17.00 23.81
C ALA A 72 3.73 16.23 25.05
N THR A 73 3.28 15.01 24.86
CA THR A 73 2.71 14.27 25.97
C THR A 73 3.48 13.06 26.38
N LEU A 74 4.25 12.55 25.50
CA LEU A 74 4.98 11.39 25.79
C LEU A 74 5.86 11.58 26.92
N VAL A 75 6.30 12.68 26.89
CA VAL A 75 7.01 13.07 27.96
C VAL A 75 6.22 12.92 29.18
N ALA A 76 5.00 12.86 29.00
CA ALA A 76 4.13 12.64 30.15
C ALA A 76 4.05 11.19 30.50
#